data_8155bbfd97abd0beedc5c0e3b95b7004
#
_entry.id   8155bbfd97abd0beedc5c0e3b95b7004
#
_cell.length_a   1.000
_cell.length_b   1.000
_cell.length_c   1.000
_cell.angle_alpha   90.00
_cell.angle_beta   90.00
_cell.angle_gamma   90.00
#
_symmetry.space_group_name_H-M   'P 1'
#
loop_
_entity.id
_entity.type
_entity.pdbx_description
1 polymer ?
#
loop_
_entity_poly.entity_id
_entity_poly.type
_entity_poly.pdbx_seq_one_letter_code
_entity_poly.pdbx_strand_id
1 'polypeptide(L)'
;MAPTAEAQTYSLTSGKYRADVAAVGAGLRVLEYDGSPLTETWEAGTKPPLSAGLVLAPWPNRTADGTFAFEGVEHRLEITEPARNNASHGFVRRVEWTLDEHTESRVEQSVDIGTHEGWPFSLRLTVAHELSDYGLTVTASATNTGESAAPYGMGFHTYVRVGDVPLDECTLELSAGTRLPLDPVRNLPVGLSVPTADTECDFRQPRNLEGVQLDTPFSASVPDVDGHAKHTLRGPDGTATVLWTDSNFGWVQVFTADPANDQAYPDRGRALAIEPMTCPPDALNSEIDLIVLDPGQTWSGSWGMEYEK
;
A
#
# COMPACT_ATOMS: atom_id res chain seq x y z
N MET A 1 -20.76 -25.61 5.84
CA MET A 1 -20.78 -24.65 4.71
C MET A 1 -19.35 -24.22 4.48
N ALA A 2 -18.87 -24.17 3.24
CA ALA A 2 -17.59 -23.53 2.95
C ALA A 2 -17.70 -22.04 3.33
N PRO A 3 -16.63 -21.40 3.86
CA PRO A 3 -16.63 -19.97 4.10
C PRO A 3 -16.91 -19.23 2.78
N THR A 4 -17.54 -18.05 2.88
CA THR A 4 -17.64 -17.15 1.72
C THR A 4 -16.23 -16.65 1.36
N ALA A 5 -15.99 -16.23 0.12
CA ALA A 5 -14.68 -15.69 -0.28
C ALA A 5 -14.21 -14.54 0.62
N GLU A 6 -15.13 -13.71 1.10
CA GLU A 6 -14.84 -12.61 2.03
C GLU A 6 -14.33 -13.10 3.39
N ALA A 7 -14.72 -14.31 3.84
CA ALA A 7 -14.27 -14.90 5.10
C ALA A 7 -13.03 -15.81 4.93
N GLN A 8 -12.63 -16.09 3.69
CA GLN A 8 -11.46 -16.94 3.40
C GLN A 8 -10.18 -16.19 3.74
N THR A 9 -9.36 -16.79 4.58
CA THR A 9 -8.03 -16.29 4.98
C THR A 9 -7.02 -17.43 4.95
N TYR A 10 -5.77 -17.10 4.62
CA TYR A 10 -4.64 -18.01 4.58
C TYR A 10 -3.69 -17.61 5.70
N SER A 11 -3.51 -18.50 6.68
CA SER A 11 -2.62 -18.25 7.83
C SER A 11 -1.22 -18.76 7.54
N LEU A 12 -0.24 -17.93 7.91
CA LEU A 12 1.19 -18.20 7.78
C LEU A 12 1.86 -18.12 9.15
N THR A 13 2.88 -18.94 9.36
CA THR A 13 3.73 -18.91 10.57
C THR A 13 5.20 -19.14 10.20
N SER A 14 6.10 -18.43 10.87
CA SER A 14 7.55 -18.69 10.87
C SER A 14 8.16 -18.12 12.14
N GLY A 15 8.84 -18.95 12.92
CA GLY A 15 9.43 -18.55 14.20
C GLY A 15 8.41 -17.92 15.14
N LYS A 16 8.56 -16.62 15.44
CA LYS A 16 7.61 -15.84 16.24
C LYS A 16 6.61 -15.02 15.42
N TYR A 17 6.74 -15.03 14.09
CA TYR A 17 5.83 -14.31 13.22
C TYR A 17 4.60 -15.14 12.88
N ARG A 18 3.47 -14.45 12.80
CA ARG A 18 2.21 -14.95 12.27
C ARG A 18 1.60 -13.90 11.35
N ALA A 19 1.06 -14.34 10.22
CA ALA A 19 0.28 -13.50 9.33
C ALA A 19 -0.99 -14.20 8.88
N ASP A 20 -2.03 -13.39 8.57
CA ASP A 20 -3.22 -13.85 7.88
C ASP A 20 -3.41 -12.99 6.63
N VAL A 21 -3.58 -13.64 5.48
CA VAL A 21 -3.80 -13.00 4.19
C VAL A 21 -5.21 -13.33 3.69
N ALA A 22 -5.98 -12.32 3.33
CA ALA A 22 -7.35 -12.49 2.86
C ALA A 22 -7.39 -12.94 1.39
N ALA A 23 -8.40 -13.75 1.00
CA ALA A 23 -8.64 -14.10 -0.38
C ALA A 23 -9.09 -12.90 -1.23
N VAL A 24 -9.86 -11.99 -0.64
CA VAL A 24 -10.30 -10.76 -1.30
C VAL A 24 -9.22 -9.70 -1.20
N GLY A 25 -8.80 -9.15 -2.36
CA GLY A 25 -7.83 -8.09 -2.46
C GLY A 25 -6.39 -8.50 -2.12
N ALA A 26 -6.10 -9.80 -1.97
CA ALA A 26 -4.84 -10.36 -1.46
C ALA A 26 -4.34 -9.59 -0.22
N GLY A 27 -5.27 -9.23 0.67
CA GLY A 27 -5.05 -8.25 1.73
C GLY A 27 -4.30 -8.83 2.92
N LEU A 28 -3.22 -8.17 3.37
CA LEU A 28 -2.55 -8.48 4.64
C LEU A 28 -3.45 -8.06 5.80
N ARG A 29 -4.20 -9.04 6.37
CA ARG A 29 -5.17 -8.81 7.44
C ARG A 29 -4.54 -8.75 8.83
N VAL A 30 -3.55 -9.58 9.06
CA VAL A 30 -2.82 -9.69 10.34
C VAL A 30 -1.34 -9.85 10.05
N LEU A 31 -0.52 -9.14 10.80
CA LEU A 31 0.89 -9.47 11.01
C LEU A 31 1.21 -9.24 12.49
N GLU A 32 1.77 -10.27 13.12
CA GLU A 32 2.13 -10.28 14.55
C GLU A 32 3.54 -10.83 14.75
N TYR A 33 4.22 -10.35 15.80
CA TYR A 33 5.45 -10.92 16.32
C TYR A 33 5.27 -11.27 17.79
N ASP A 34 5.40 -12.56 18.14
CA ASP A 34 5.23 -13.08 19.53
C ASP A 34 3.89 -12.62 20.16
N GLY A 35 2.81 -12.57 19.34
CA GLY A 35 1.48 -12.12 19.74
C GLY A 35 1.30 -10.60 19.78
N SER A 36 2.36 -9.81 19.53
CA SER A 36 2.27 -8.35 19.44
C SER A 36 1.93 -7.93 18.01
N PRO A 37 0.84 -7.18 17.77
CA PRO A 37 0.44 -6.79 16.42
C PRO A 37 1.40 -5.74 15.83
N LEU A 38 1.78 -5.97 14.56
CA LEU A 38 2.57 -5.06 13.72
C LEU A 38 1.72 -4.33 12.70
N THR A 39 0.48 -4.81 12.46
CA THR A 39 -0.50 -4.16 11.60
C THR A 39 -1.83 -4.00 12.32
N GLU A 40 -2.61 -2.98 11.93
CA GLU A 40 -4.02 -2.93 12.28
C GLU A 40 -4.75 -4.08 11.58
N THR A 41 -5.78 -4.61 12.22
CA THR A 41 -6.53 -5.79 11.75
C THR A 41 -8.02 -5.48 11.66
N TRP A 42 -8.75 -6.39 11.00
CA TRP A 42 -10.21 -6.37 10.94
C TRP A 42 -10.77 -7.80 11.06
N GLU A 43 -12.06 -7.91 11.38
CA GLU A 43 -12.74 -9.20 11.47
C GLU A 43 -12.82 -9.88 10.09
N ALA A 44 -12.45 -11.17 10.02
CA ALA A 44 -12.55 -11.94 8.80
C ALA A 44 -14.02 -12.01 8.32
N GLY A 45 -14.24 -11.85 7.02
CA GLY A 45 -15.58 -11.82 6.43
C GLY A 45 -16.26 -10.44 6.49
N THR A 46 -15.56 -9.43 6.98
CA THR A 46 -16.03 -8.04 6.92
C THR A 46 -15.23 -7.24 5.91
N LYS A 47 -15.79 -6.11 5.49
CA LYS A 47 -15.09 -5.18 4.60
C LYS A 47 -13.90 -4.57 5.35
N PRO A 48 -12.67 -4.63 4.80
CA PRO A 48 -11.51 -3.96 5.40
C PRO A 48 -11.77 -2.46 5.60
N PRO A 49 -11.65 -1.95 6.84
CA PRO A 49 -11.85 -0.54 7.11
C PRO A 49 -10.79 0.28 6.37
N LEU A 50 -11.20 1.42 5.80
CA LEU A 50 -10.30 2.34 5.11
C LEU A 50 -9.35 1.65 4.09
N SER A 51 -9.78 0.56 3.47
CA SER A 51 -8.98 -0.29 2.57
C SER A 51 -7.76 -0.98 3.21
N ALA A 52 -7.74 -1.17 4.53
CA ALA A 52 -6.61 -1.73 5.25
C ALA A 52 -6.07 -3.02 4.64
N GLY A 53 -4.76 -3.07 4.45
CA GLY A 53 -4.00 -4.20 3.94
C GLY A 53 -4.19 -4.55 2.47
N LEU A 54 -5.10 -3.90 1.74
CA LEU A 54 -5.49 -4.28 0.38
C LEU A 54 -4.44 -3.89 -0.67
N VAL A 55 -4.36 -4.70 -1.72
CA VAL A 55 -3.58 -4.41 -2.94
C VAL A 55 -4.33 -3.39 -3.80
N LEU A 56 -3.60 -2.38 -4.27
CA LEU A 56 -4.09 -1.27 -5.06
C LEU A 56 -3.47 -1.33 -6.45
N ALA A 57 -4.21 -1.77 -7.46
CA ALA A 57 -3.73 -1.89 -8.84
C ALA A 57 -4.91 -1.86 -9.83
N PRO A 58 -4.69 -1.45 -11.10
CA PRO A 58 -3.45 -1.13 -11.78
C PRO A 58 -2.99 0.32 -11.62
N TRP A 59 -3.54 1.07 -10.69
CA TRP A 59 -3.02 2.36 -10.18
C TRP A 59 -3.31 2.46 -8.70
N PRO A 60 -2.33 2.90 -7.86
CA PRO A 60 -2.59 3.26 -6.48
C PRO A 60 -3.15 4.67 -6.41
N ASN A 61 -3.71 5.04 -5.27
CA ASN A 61 -4.21 6.38 -4.99
C ASN A 61 -5.24 6.87 -6.04
N ARG A 62 -5.16 8.11 -6.53
CA ARG A 62 -6.21 8.80 -7.30
C ARG A 62 -5.82 9.06 -8.74
N THR A 63 -6.82 9.07 -9.63
CA THR A 63 -6.75 9.59 -11.00
C THR A 63 -7.79 10.70 -11.14
N ALA A 64 -7.35 11.90 -11.50
CA ALA A 64 -8.18 13.10 -11.59
C ALA A 64 -9.32 12.92 -12.60
N ASP A 65 -10.55 13.28 -12.19
CA ASP A 65 -11.75 13.24 -13.03
C ASP A 65 -12.05 11.84 -13.63
N GLY A 66 -11.35 10.80 -13.17
CA GLY A 66 -11.38 9.46 -13.77
C GLY A 66 -10.89 9.44 -15.22
N THR A 67 -10.23 10.48 -15.71
CA THR A 67 -9.76 10.55 -17.09
C THR A 67 -8.25 10.51 -17.16
N PHE A 68 -7.72 9.85 -18.18
CA PHE A 68 -6.28 9.86 -18.51
C PHE A 68 -6.10 9.64 -20.01
N ALA A 69 -4.93 10.03 -20.53
CA ALA A 69 -4.55 9.74 -21.90
C ALA A 69 -3.36 8.79 -21.92
N PHE A 70 -3.42 7.75 -22.75
CA PHE A 70 -2.32 6.83 -22.97
C PHE A 70 -2.14 6.58 -24.47
N GLU A 71 -0.90 6.72 -24.96
CA GLU A 71 -0.58 6.64 -26.40
C GLU A 71 -1.51 7.49 -27.31
N GLY A 72 -1.92 8.66 -26.82
CA GLY A 72 -2.76 9.60 -27.54
C GLY A 72 -4.26 9.27 -27.54
N VAL A 73 -4.68 8.23 -26.81
CA VAL A 73 -6.09 7.84 -26.64
C VAL A 73 -6.57 8.26 -25.24
N GLU A 74 -7.68 9.01 -25.20
CA GLU A 74 -8.35 9.35 -23.93
C GLU A 74 -9.17 8.18 -23.41
N HIS A 75 -9.02 7.88 -22.12
CA HIS A 75 -9.74 6.85 -21.37
C HIS A 75 -10.54 7.47 -20.23
N ARG A 76 -11.68 6.85 -19.85
CA ARG A 76 -12.56 7.33 -18.78
C ARG A 76 -12.93 6.20 -17.84
N LEU A 77 -12.34 6.23 -16.65
CA LEU A 77 -12.60 5.31 -15.56
C LEU A 77 -13.86 5.70 -14.80
N GLU A 78 -14.47 4.75 -14.12
CA GLU A 78 -15.56 5.00 -13.18
C GLU A 78 -15.06 5.90 -12.02
N ILE A 79 -15.86 6.92 -11.67
CA ILE A 79 -15.61 7.75 -10.48
C ILE A 79 -15.97 6.94 -9.23
N THR A 80 -14.97 6.48 -8.50
CA THR A 80 -15.13 5.66 -7.29
C THR A 80 -15.04 6.46 -6.00
N GLU A 81 -14.62 7.73 -6.07
CA GLU A 81 -14.58 8.73 -5.00
C GLU A 81 -15.36 9.98 -5.42
N PRO A 82 -16.73 9.94 -5.41
CA PRO A 82 -17.55 11.04 -5.95
C PRO A 82 -17.34 12.39 -5.25
N ALA A 83 -17.07 12.37 -3.93
CA ALA A 83 -16.86 13.58 -3.15
C ALA A 83 -15.66 14.42 -3.64
N ARG A 84 -14.66 13.77 -4.27
CA ARG A 84 -13.47 14.41 -4.84
C ARG A 84 -13.40 14.32 -6.35
N ASN A 85 -14.40 13.71 -6.98
CA ASN A 85 -14.46 13.46 -8.41
C ASN A 85 -13.22 12.74 -8.95
N ASN A 86 -12.80 11.66 -8.27
CA ASN A 86 -11.63 10.86 -8.65
C ASN A 86 -12.01 9.39 -8.88
N ALA A 87 -11.25 8.70 -9.74
CA ALA A 87 -11.13 7.25 -9.73
C ALA A 87 -9.99 6.85 -8.77
N SER A 88 -10.20 5.89 -7.86
CA SER A 88 -9.20 5.55 -6.85
C SER A 88 -8.93 4.06 -6.74
N HIS A 89 -7.65 3.71 -6.56
CA HIS A 89 -7.14 2.42 -6.13
C HIS A 89 -7.43 1.23 -7.04
N GLY A 90 -7.59 1.47 -8.32
CA GLY A 90 -7.73 0.41 -9.34
C GLY A 90 -8.91 -0.52 -9.13
N PHE A 91 -8.77 -1.76 -9.62
CA PHE A 91 -9.89 -2.73 -9.72
C PHE A 91 -9.79 -3.88 -8.72
N VAL A 92 -8.58 -4.23 -8.23
CA VAL A 92 -8.30 -5.54 -7.62
C VAL A 92 -8.58 -5.63 -6.12
N ARG A 93 -8.77 -4.50 -5.44
CA ARG A 93 -8.92 -4.45 -3.97
C ARG A 93 -10.19 -5.11 -3.42
N ARG A 94 -11.20 -5.36 -4.27
CA ARG A 94 -12.51 -5.88 -3.85
C ARG A 94 -12.92 -7.14 -4.59
N VAL A 95 -11.98 -7.77 -5.27
CA VAL A 95 -12.22 -9.03 -5.96
C VAL A 95 -11.51 -10.18 -5.25
N GLU A 96 -12.04 -11.38 -5.40
CA GLU A 96 -11.37 -12.58 -4.94
C GLU A 96 -10.18 -12.87 -5.84
N TRP A 97 -9.02 -13.15 -5.23
CA TRP A 97 -7.82 -13.59 -5.91
C TRP A 97 -7.73 -15.11 -5.91
N THR A 98 -7.22 -15.67 -6.98
CA THR A 98 -6.97 -17.11 -7.10
C THR A 98 -5.81 -17.49 -6.20
N LEU A 99 -5.96 -18.55 -5.40
CA LEU A 99 -4.88 -19.14 -4.63
C LEU A 99 -4.02 -20.00 -5.57
N ASP A 100 -2.76 -19.62 -5.75
CA ASP A 100 -1.79 -20.36 -6.56
C ASP A 100 -0.94 -21.30 -5.68
N GLU A 101 -0.52 -20.83 -4.47
CA GLU A 101 0.25 -21.62 -3.51
C GLU A 101 -0.14 -21.27 -2.07
N HIS A 102 -0.14 -22.27 -1.17
CA HIS A 102 -0.25 -22.05 0.27
C HIS A 102 0.56 -23.12 1.02
N THR A 103 1.57 -22.67 1.73
CA THR A 103 2.41 -23.48 2.64
C THR A 103 2.31 -22.93 4.06
N GLU A 104 3.08 -23.46 5.00
CA GLU A 104 3.13 -22.95 6.37
C GLU A 104 3.61 -21.50 6.45
N SER A 105 4.55 -21.10 5.58
CA SER A 105 5.19 -19.76 5.63
C SER A 105 4.96 -18.91 4.40
N ARG A 106 4.28 -19.39 3.34
CA ARG A 106 4.07 -18.68 2.09
C ARG A 106 2.66 -18.84 1.56
N VAL A 107 2.07 -17.77 1.10
CA VAL A 107 0.87 -17.77 0.25
C VAL A 107 1.14 -16.94 -1.00
N GLU A 108 0.76 -17.49 -2.16
CA GLU A 108 0.79 -16.79 -3.43
C GLU A 108 -0.60 -16.75 -4.02
N GLN A 109 -1.01 -15.58 -4.45
CA GLN A 109 -2.32 -15.34 -5.06
C GLN A 109 -2.16 -14.56 -6.34
N SER A 110 -3.04 -14.80 -7.31
CA SER A 110 -3.05 -14.07 -8.57
C SER A 110 -4.45 -13.59 -8.96
N VAL A 111 -4.49 -12.57 -9.81
CA VAL A 111 -5.71 -12.04 -10.40
C VAL A 111 -5.45 -11.58 -11.84
N ASP A 112 -6.39 -11.85 -12.73
CA ASP A 112 -6.36 -11.31 -14.07
C ASP A 112 -7.22 -10.04 -14.11
N ILE A 113 -6.60 -8.92 -14.50
CA ILE A 113 -7.28 -7.68 -14.84
C ILE A 113 -7.55 -7.75 -16.34
N GLY A 114 -8.81 -8.07 -16.69
CA GLY A 114 -9.28 -7.97 -18.05
C GLY A 114 -9.61 -6.53 -18.45
N THR A 115 -10.25 -6.39 -19.60
CA THR A 115 -10.75 -5.10 -20.07
C THR A 115 -11.94 -4.64 -19.23
N HIS A 116 -11.91 -3.37 -18.81
CA HIS A 116 -13.00 -2.67 -18.14
C HIS A 116 -13.42 -1.44 -18.95
N GLU A 117 -14.54 -0.84 -18.63
CA GLU A 117 -14.90 0.46 -19.19
C GLU A 117 -13.80 1.49 -18.85
N GLY A 118 -13.26 2.15 -19.88
CA GLY A 118 -12.13 3.08 -19.73
C GLY A 118 -10.77 2.42 -19.45
N TRP A 119 -10.67 1.09 -19.48
CA TRP A 119 -9.41 0.35 -19.28
C TRP A 119 -9.33 -0.83 -20.26
N PRO A 120 -8.79 -0.64 -21.47
CA PRO A 120 -8.74 -1.68 -22.50
C PRO A 120 -7.56 -2.64 -22.37
N PHE A 121 -6.79 -2.57 -21.30
CA PHE A 121 -5.55 -3.32 -21.10
C PHE A 121 -5.80 -4.60 -20.30
N SER A 122 -4.99 -5.63 -20.56
CA SER A 122 -5.04 -6.91 -19.84
C SER A 122 -3.74 -7.16 -19.10
N LEU A 123 -3.83 -7.36 -17.78
CA LEU A 123 -2.68 -7.62 -16.91
C LEU A 123 -2.98 -8.84 -16.05
N ARG A 124 -1.96 -9.68 -15.80
CA ARG A 124 -1.98 -10.67 -14.73
C ARG A 124 -1.12 -10.19 -13.60
N LEU A 125 -1.69 -10.12 -12.40
CA LEU A 125 -0.97 -9.78 -11.18
C LEU A 125 -0.76 -11.02 -10.32
N THR A 126 0.40 -11.10 -9.67
CA THR A 126 0.70 -12.10 -8.66
C THR A 126 1.28 -11.41 -7.42
N VAL A 127 0.82 -11.80 -6.24
CA VAL A 127 1.35 -11.33 -4.95
C VAL A 127 1.64 -12.53 -4.08
N ALA A 128 2.89 -12.63 -3.62
CA ALA A 128 3.34 -13.62 -2.66
C ALA A 128 3.65 -12.95 -1.32
N HIS A 129 3.06 -13.46 -0.25
CA HIS A 129 3.41 -13.13 1.13
C HIS A 129 4.22 -14.29 1.71
N GLU A 130 5.41 -14.00 2.22
CA GLU A 130 6.31 -15.01 2.77
C GLU A 130 6.85 -14.56 4.13
N LEU A 131 6.69 -15.41 5.13
CA LEU A 131 7.26 -15.23 6.47
C LEU A 131 8.59 -15.96 6.59
N SER A 132 9.52 -15.33 7.26
CA SER A 132 10.77 -15.90 7.74
C SER A 132 10.97 -15.57 9.23
N ASP A 133 12.07 -16.00 9.83
CA ASP A 133 12.44 -15.61 11.19
C ASP A 133 12.79 -14.11 11.30
N TYR A 134 12.96 -13.43 10.17
CA TYR A 134 13.33 -12.01 10.10
C TYR A 134 12.13 -11.08 9.83
N GLY A 135 10.98 -11.62 9.42
CA GLY A 135 9.79 -10.83 9.12
C GLY A 135 9.02 -11.30 7.91
N LEU A 136 8.13 -10.43 7.44
CA LEU A 136 7.34 -10.60 6.23
C LEU A 136 8.05 -9.99 5.03
N THR A 137 8.11 -10.75 3.94
CA THR A 137 8.41 -10.25 2.60
C THR A 137 7.18 -10.39 1.72
N VAL A 138 6.83 -9.32 1.00
CA VAL A 138 5.77 -9.32 0.00
C VAL A 138 6.40 -9.05 -1.36
N THR A 139 6.30 -10.01 -2.27
CA THR A 139 6.77 -9.87 -3.66
C THR A 139 5.57 -9.78 -4.58
N ALA A 140 5.52 -8.72 -5.36
CA ALA A 140 4.48 -8.50 -6.36
C ALA A 140 5.04 -8.55 -7.77
N SER A 141 4.25 -9.06 -8.71
CA SER A 141 4.57 -8.97 -10.13
C SER A 141 3.35 -8.60 -10.95
N ALA A 142 3.58 -8.00 -12.10
CA ALA A 142 2.56 -7.69 -13.09
C ALA A 142 3.07 -8.06 -14.47
N THR A 143 2.32 -8.88 -15.19
CA THR A 143 2.62 -9.27 -16.57
C THR A 143 1.55 -8.69 -17.50
N ASN A 144 1.97 -8.02 -18.56
CA ASN A 144 1.05 -7.61 -19.62
C ASN A 144 0.66 -8.83 -20.46
N THR A 145 -0.60 -9.24 -20.35
CA THR A 145 -1.18 -10.37 -21.09
C THR A 145 -1.96 -9.94 -22.34
N GLY A 146 -2.00 -8.61 -22.60
CA GLY A 146 -2.64 -8.03 -23.76
C GLY A 146 -1.74 -7.97 -25.01
N GLU A 147 -2.25 -7.35 -26.05
CA GLU A 147 -1.57 -7.22 -27.36
C GLU A 147 -0.96 -5.83 -27.58
N SER A 148 -1.20 -4.86 -26.66
CA SER A 148 -0.68 -3.50 -26.69
C SER A 148 0.05 -3.16 -25.41
N ALA A 149 0.89 -2.13 -25.41
CA ALA A 149 1.49 -1.61 -24.17
C ALA A 149 0.40 -1.21 -23.16
N ALA A 150 0.67 -1.40 -21.89
CA ALA A 150 -0.26 -1.11 -20.80
C ALA A 150 0.39 -0.24 -19.73
N PRO A 151 -0.25 0.87 -19.30
CA PRO A 151 0.20 1.63 -18.15
C PRO A 151 -0.07 0.83 -16.86
N TYR A 152 0.81 0.96 -15.87
CA TYR A 152 0.70 0.20 -14.64
C TYR A 152 1.27 0.96 -13.45
N GLY A 153 0.60 0.85 -12.32
CA GLY A 153 1.09 1.24 -11.02
C GLY A 153 0.49 0.36 -9.93
N MET A 154 1.20 0.21 -8.81
CA MET A 154 0.77 -0.64 -7.71
C MET A 154 1.06 0.02 -6.36
N GLY A 155 0.24 -0.32 -5.36
CA GLY A 155 0.47 0.01 -3.96
C GLY A 155 -0.19 -0.96 -3.00
N PHE A 156 0.14 -0.82 -1.72
CA PHE A 156 -0.43 -1.63 -0.64
C PHE A 156 -0.88 -0.70 0.50
N HIS A 157 -2.13 -0.79 0.90
CA HIS A 157 -2.72 0.11 1.90
C HIS A 157 -2.44 -0.39 3.34
N THR A 158 -1.17 -0.49 3.71
CA THR A 158 -0.72 -1.13 4.94
C THR A 158 -0.84 -0.20 6.14
N TYR A 159 -1.66 -0.56 7.13
CA TYR A 159 -1.71 0.15 8.43
C TYR A 159 -0.69 -0.46 9.39
N VAL A 160 0.29 0.33 9.77
CA VAL A 160 1.41 -0.07 10.65
C VAL A 160 1.07 0.19 12.11
N ARG A 161 1.47 -0.72 13.01
CA ARG A 161 1.19 -0.66 14.43
C ARG A 161 2.39 -1.13 15.25
N VAL A 162 2.53 -0.67 16.47
CA VAL A 162 3.51 -1.14 17.45
C VAL A 162 2.75 -1.67 18.66
N GLY A 163 2.46 -2.96 18.67
CA GLY A 163 1.69 -3.59 19.73
C GLY A 163 0.38 -2.82 20.02
N ASP A 164 0.10 -2.58 21.28
CA ASP A 164 -1.09 -1.83 21.74
C ASP A 164 -0.80 -0.34 22.01
N VAL A 165 0.41 0.14 21.67
CA VAL A 165 0.79 1.54 21.89
C VAL A 165 -0.11 2.48 21.08
N PRO A 166 -0.72 3.52 21.71
CA PRO A 166 -1.46 4.56 20.99
C PRO A 166 -0.57 5.28 19.99
N LEU A 167 -1.13 5.66 18.82
CA LEU A 167 -0.35 6.36 17.78
C LEU A 167 0.30 7.65 18.28
N ASP A 168 -0.37 8.39 19.17
CA ASP A 168 0.13 9.65 19.75
C ASP A 168 1.38 9.49 20.62
N GLU A 169 1.65 8.27 21.09
CA GLU A 169 2.85 7.95 21.87
C GLU A 169 4.00 7.44 21.00
N CYS A 170 3.73 7.19 19.72
CA CYS A 170 4.73 6.69 18.78
C CYS A 170 5.55 7.82 18.15
N THR A 171 6.71 7.44 17.64
CA THR A 171 7.53 8.26 16.74
C THR A 171 7.58 7.62 15.37
N LEU A 172 7.58 8.46 14.32
CA LEU A 172 7.75 8.06 12.92
C LEU A 172 9.09 8.54 12.40
N GLU A 173 9.80 7.65 11.69
CA GLU A 173 10.98 7.97 10.87
C GLU A 173 10.76 7.45 9.45
N LEU A 174 10.99 8.32 8.45
CA LEU A 174 10.85 7.98 7.04
C LEU A 174 12.19 8.17 6.31
N SER A 175 12.65 7.15 5.62
CA SER A 175 13.78 7.28 4.68
C SER A 175 13.33 7.97 3.39
N ALA A 176 12.78 9.19 3.49
CA ALA A 176 12.24 9.93 2.36
C ALA A 176 12.62 11.42 2.42
N GLY A 177 13.22 11.93 1.35
CA GLY A 177 13.77 13.29 1.29
C GLY A 177 12.84 14.33 0.66
N THR A 178 11.77 13.90 -0.01
CA THR A 178 10.81 14.79 -0.69
C THR A 178 9.37 14.37 -0.41
N ARG A 179 8.45 15.31 -0.57
CA ARG A 179 7.00 15.07 -0.59
C ARG A 179 6.37 15.70 -1.82
N LEU A 180 5.28 15.13 -2.30
CA LEU A 180 4.46 15.73 -3.35
C LEU A 180 3.29 16.48 -2.69
N PRO A 181 3.21 17.81 -2.81
CA PRO A 181 2.10 18.57 -2.26
C PRO A 181 0.78 18.20 -2.93
N LEU A 182 -0.28 18.05 -2.13
CA LEU A 182 -1.63 17.77 -2.61
C LEU A 182 -2.56 18.95 -2.33
N ASP A 183 -3.53 19.15 -3.23
CA ASP A 183 -4.69 20.02 -3.00
C ASP A 183 -5.55 19.42 -1.87
N PRO A 184 -5.87 20.19 -0.81
CA PRO A 184 -6.59 19.69 0.35
C PRO A 184 -8.05 19.29 0.06
N VAL A 185 -8.63 19.75 -1.05
CA VAL A 185 -10.03 19.44 -1.41
C VAL A 185 -10.11 18.12 -2.17
N ARG A 186 -9.27 17.94 -3.17
CA ARG A 186 -9.31 16.79 -4.07
C ARG A 186 -8.24 15.73 -3.78
N ASN A 187 -7.23 16.05 -2.97
CA ASN A 187 -6.04 15.22 -2.73
C ASN A 187 -5.35 14.82 -4.05
N LEU A 188 -5.21 15.79 -4.94
CA LEU A 188 -4.49 15.66 -6.20
C LEU A 188 -3.20 16.49 -6.17
N PRO A 189 -2.14 16.06 -6.88
CA PRO A 189 -0.88 16.80 -6.92
C PRO A 189 -1.02 18.25 -7.36
N VAL A 190 -0.32 19.15 -6.66
CA VAL A 190 -0.18 20.55 -7.03
C VAL A 190 1.30 20.90 -7.19
N GLY A 191 1.77 20.91 -8.43
CA GLY A 191 3.17 21.19 -8.77
C GLY A 191 4.07 19.95 -8.66
N LEU A 192 5.33 20.16 -8.34
CA LEU A 192 6.36 19.13 -8.28
C LEU A 192 6.67 18.74 -6.83
N SER A 193 7.34 17.60 -6.65
CA SER A 193 7.89 17.20 -5.35
C SER A 193 8.82 18.27 -4.79
N VAL A 194 8.70 18.52 -3.48
CA VAL A 194 9.50 19.49 -2.74
C VAL A 194 10.27 18.80 -1.61
N PRO A 195 11.45 19.32 -1.21
CA PRO A 195 12.18 18.78 -0.06
C PRO A 195 11.35 18.79 1.22
N THR A 196 11.54 17.75 2.06
CA THR A 196 10.92 17.69 3.40
C THR A 196 11.73 18.44 4.45
N ALA A 197 13.01 18.68 4.20
CA ALA A 197 13.94 19.33 5.12
C ALA A 197 13.39 20.62 5.71
N ASP A 198 13.50 20.76 7.02
CA ASP A 198 13.07 21.95 7.79
C ASP A 198 11.57 22.28 7.66
N THR A 199 10.73 21.29 7.32
CA THR A 199 9.27 21.42 7.23
C THR A 199 8.55 20.58 8.28
N GLU A 200 7.25 20.78 8.43
CA GLU A 200 6.38 19.92 9.24
C GLU A 200 6.27 18.47 8.74
N CYS A 201 6.71 18.20 7.51
CA CYS A 201 6.77 16.87 6.90
C CYS A 201 8.19 16.27 6.95
N ASP A 202 9.12 16.83 7.73
CA ASP A 202 10.45 16.25 7.91
C ASP A 202 10.42 15.13 8.95
N PHE A 203 10.39 13.90 8.46
CA PHE A 203 10.46 12.67 9.24
C PHE A 203 11.77 11.90 9.00
N ARG A 204 12.79 12.51 8.43
CA ARG A 204 14.11 11.87 8.24
C ARG A 204 14.84 11.57 9.56
N GLN A 205 14.34 12.10 10.66
CA GLN A 205 14.71 11.76 12.03
C GLN A 205 13.42 11.42 12.78
N PRO A 206 13.48 10.57 13.82
CA PRO A 206 12.31 10.19 14.60
C PRO A 206 11.56 11.41 15.14
N ARG A 207 10.25 11.49 14.83
CA ARG A 207 9.37 12.56 15.26
C ARG A 207 8.08 12.00 15.84
N ASN A 208 7.68 12.55 17.00
CA ASN A 208 6.44 12.15 17.68
C ASN A 208 5.20 12.49 16.82
N LEU A 209 4.20 11.61 16.91
CA LEU A 209 2.97 11.68 16.11
C LEU A 209 1.76 12.26 16.86
N GLU A 210 1.95 12.78 18.08
CA GLU A 210 0.87 13.44 18.83
C GLU A 210 0.27 14.60 18.02
N GLY A 211 -1.02 14.50 17.68
CA GLY A 211 -1.75 15.49 16.89
C GLY A 211 -1.29 15.66 15.45
N VAL A 212 -0.36 14.83 14.94
CA VAL A 212 0.10 14.91 13.55
C VAL A 212 -0.94 14.30 12.62
N GLN A 213 -1.30 15.08 11.57
CA GLN A 213 -2.22 14.67 10.51
C GLN A 213 -1.45 14.58 9.18
N LEU A 214 -1.52 13.44 8.52
CA LEU A 214 -0.87 13.19 7.24
C LEU A 214 -1.88 12.59 6.25
N ASP A 215 -1.81 13.03 5.01
CA ASP A 215 -2.31 12.38 3.80
C ASP A 215 -1.34 12.80 2.68
N THR A 216 -0.11 12.28 2.76
CA THR A 216 1.04 12.86 2.05
C THR A 216 1.84 11.77 1.35
N PRO A 217 2.05 11.86 0.02
CA PRO A 217 2.99 11.02 -0.70
C PRO A 217 4.43 11.54 -0.55
N PHE A 218 5.32 10.63 -0.15
CA PHE A 218 6.74 10.86 0.02
C PHE A 218 7.55 10.07 -1.00
N SER A 219 8.75 10.56 -1.34
CA SER A 219 9.68 9.92 -2.28
C SER A 219 11.12 10.35 -2.03
N ALA A 220 12.01 10.03 -2.97
CA ALA A 220 13.45 10.22 -2.83
C ALA A 220 14.02 9.54 -1.59
N SER A 221 13.61 8.28 -1.39
CA SER A 221 14.09 7.45 -0.30
C SER A 221 15.57 7.13 -0.44
N VAL A 222 16.28 7.12 0.70
CA VAL A 222 17.70 6.76 0.75
C VAL A 222 17.78 5.30 1.20
N PRO A 223 18.18 4.37 0.32
CA PRO A 223 18.31 2.97 0.69
C PRO A 223 19.47 2.77 1.67
N ASP A 224 19.33 1.76 2.53
CA ASP A 224 20.37 1.25 3.41
C ASP A 224 21.42 0.41 2.64
N VAL A 225 22.31 -0.24 3.40
CA VAL A 225 23.37 -1.09 2.83
C VAL A 225 22.83 -2.33 2.10
N ASP A 226 21.63 -2.75 2.41
CA ASP A 226 20.93 -3.89 1.78
C ASP A 226 20.12 -3.45 0.56
N GLY A 227 20.09 -2.16 0.25
CA GLY A 227 19.36 -1.57 -0.86
C GLY A 227 17.88 -1.28 -0.54
N HIS A 228 17.48 -1.30 0.72
CA HIS A 228 16.12 -1.08 1.17
C HIS A 228 15.93 0.31 1.79
N ALA A 229 14.86 0.99 1.41
CA ALA A 229 14.40 2.17 2.12
C ALA A 229 13.53 1.76 3.30
N LYS A 230 13.86 2.25 4.52
CA LYS A 230 13.18 1.87 5.76
C LYS A 230 12.32 3.00 6.30
N HIS A 231 11.11 2.66 6.75
CA HIS A 231 10.14 3.54 7.38
C HIS A 231 9.76 2.92 8.73
N THR A 232 10.04 3.62 9.81
CA THR A 232 9.98 3.04 11.16
C THR A 232 8.93 3.74 12.01
N LEU A 233 7.97 2.98 12.52
CA LEU A 233 7.09 3.39 13.59
C LEU A 233 7.61 2.78 14.90
N ARG A 234 7.95 3.64 15.89
CA ARG A 234 8.58 3.22 17.14
C ARG A 234 7.76 3.64 18.35
N GLY A 235 7.56 2.71 19.28
CA GLY A 235 6.91 2.95 20.56
C GLY A 235 7.86 3.55 21.61
N PRO A 236 7.33 4.03 22.76
CA PRO A 236 8.11 4.68 23.81
C PRO A 236 9.06 3.72 24.55
N ASP A 237 8.84 2.42 24.48
CA ASP A 237 9.69 1.38 25.07
C ASP A 237 10.88 0.98 24.16
N GLY A 238 10.97 1.59 22.98
CA GLY A 238 12.01 1.33 21.99
C GLY A 238 11.63 0.25 20.96
N THR A 239 10.56 -0.52 21.17
CA THR A 239 10.08 -1.48 20.17
C THR A 239 9.60 -0.77 18.93
N ALA A 240 9.77 -1.38 17.76
CA ALA A 240 9.36 -0.77 16.50
C ALA A 240 8.84 -1.80 15.50
N THR A 241 8.02 -1.30 14.61
CA THR A 241 7.66 -1.96 13.36
C THR A 241 8.33 -1.20 12.22
N VAL A 242 9.17 -1.88 11.47
CA VAL A 242 9.88 -1.34 10.31
C VAL A 242 9.21 -1.86 9.05
N LEU A 243 8.78 -0.95 8.18
CA LEU A 243 8.38 -1.26 6.82
C LEU A 243 9.54 -0.88 5.90
N TRP A 244 9.97 -1.82 5.07
CA TRP A 244 11.03 -1.58 4.08
C TRP A 244 10.48 -1.76 2.65
N THR A 245 11.10 -1.05 1.70
CA THR A 245 10.79 -1.16 0.27
C THR A 245 12.07 -1.31 -0.54
N ASP A 246 12.01 -2.08 -1.63
CA ASP A 246 13.04 -2.06 -2.65
C ASP A 246 12.92 -0.81 -3.56
N SER A 247 13.84 -0.67 -4.51
CA SER A 247 13.87 0.49 -5.42
C SER A 247 12.68 0.55 -6.39
N ASN A 248 11.89 -0.52 -6.52
CA ASN A 248 10.71 -0.56 -7.39
C ASN A 248 9.48 0.08 -6.73
N PHE A 249 9.51 0.25 -5.40
CA PHE A 249 8.52 1.01 -4.63
C PHE A 249 9.13 2.35 -4.20
N GLY A 250 9.32 3.25 -5.17
CA GLY A 250 9.99 4.55 -4.97
C GLY A 250 9.16 5.58 -4.20
N TRP A 251 7.90 5.30 -3.94
CA TRP A 251 6.95 6.16 -3.25
C TRP A 251 6.37 5.51 -2.01
N VAL A 252 6.04 6.31 -1.02
CA VAL A 252 5.27 5.90 0.15
C VAL A 252 4.21 6.94 0.48
N GLN A 253 2.93 6.54 0.46
CA GLN A 253 1.86 7.37 1.02
C GLN A 253 1.82 7.18 2.52
N VAL A 254 1.81 8.27 3.27
CA VAL A 254 1.57 8.22 4.71
C VAL A 254 0.24 8.89 5.01
N PHE A 255 -0.67 8.10 5.60
CA PHE A 255 -2.03 8.56 5.92
C PHE A 255 -2.35 8.32 7.39
N THR A 256 -2.86 9.34 8.08
CA THR A 256 -3.35 9.23 9.45
C THR A 256 -4.88 9.09 9.43
N ALA A 257 -5.38 7.91 9.78
CA ALA A 257 -6.78 7.74 10.15
C ALA A 257 -7.02 8.49 11.47
N ASP A 258 -8.06 9.33 11.52
CA ASP A 258 -8.33 10.15 12.70
C ASP A 258 -9.82 10.43 12.86
N PRO A 259 -10.39 10.23 14.08
CA PRO A 259 -11.76 10.61 14.38
C PRO A 259 -12.10 12.07 14.09
N ALA A 260 -11.14 12.98 14.20
CA ALA A 260 -11.34 14.39 13.94
C ALA A 260 -11.72 14.71 12.48
N ASN A 261 -11.39 13.77 11.55
CA ASN A 261 -11.69 13.86 10.13
C ASN A 261 -12.79 12.90 9.69
N ASP A 262 -13.59 12.35 10.62
CA ASP A 262 -14.59 11.30 10.36
C ASP A 262 -13.98 10.03 9.71
N GLN A 263 -12.70 9.77 9.95
CA GLN A 263 -11.94 8.64 9.39
C GLN A 263 -11.26 7.82 10.49
N ALA A 264 -11.97 7.57 11.60
CA ALA A 264 -11.48 6.72 12.67
C ALA A 264 -11.23 5.30 12.18
N TYR A 265 -10.11 4.70 12.59
CA TYR A 265 -9.95 3.26 12.46
C TYR A 265 -10.79 2.57 13.55
N PRO A 266 -11.63 1.55 13.21
CA PRO A 266 -12.51 0.90 14.18
C PRO A 266 -11.76 0.39 15.40
N ASP A 267 -12.33 0.58 16.60
CA ASP A 267 -11.81 0.15 17.92
C ASP A 267 -10.42 0.71 18.28
N ARG A 268 -9.83 1.53 17.40
CA ARG A 268 -8.48 2.09 17.55
C ARG A 268 -8.50 3.62 17.61
N GLY A 269 -9.38 4.25 16.86
CA GLY A 269 -9.42 5.70 16.68
C GLY A 269 -8.36 6.17 15.71
N ARG A 270 -7.21 6.66 16.19
CA ARG A 270 -6.08 7.06 15.34
C ARG A 270 -5.22 5.86 14.94
N ALA A 271 -4.89 5.77 13.65
CA ALA A 271 -4.02 4.74 13.09
C ALA A 271 -3.20 5.32 11.93
N LEU A 272 -2.04 4.72 11.63
CA LEU A 272 -1.13 5.17 10.60
C LEU A 272 -1.03 4.16 9.47
N ALA A 273 -1.36 4.58 8.24
CA ALA A 273 -1.00 3.84 7.05
C ALA A 273 0.36 4.32 6.54
N ILE A 274 1.24 3.37 6.20
CA ILE A 274 2.46 3.55 5.44
C ILE A 274 2.32 2.64 4.22
N GLU A 275 2.07 3.24 3.07
CA GLU A 275 1.63 2.55 1.85
C GLU A 275 2.77 2.54 0.82
N PRO A 276 3.47 1.40 0.63
CA PRO A 276 4.41 1.27 -0.49
C PRO A 276 3.67 1.47 -1.82
N MET A 277 4.21 2.33 -2.69
CA MET A 277 3.67 2.59 -4.02
C MET A 277 4.77 2.67 -5.06
N THR A 278 4.46 2.22 -6.29
CA THR A 278 5.39 2.31 -7.43
C THR A 278 5.40 3.71 -8.04
N CYS A 279 4.30 4.45 -7.92
CA CYS A 279 4.10 5.77 -8.51
C CYS A 279 3.22 6.66 -7.62
N PRO A 280 3.27 7.99 -7.79
CA PRO A 280 2.48 8.93 -6.98
C PRO A 280 1.00 8.95 -7.36
N PRO A 281 0.15 9.68 -6.59
CA PRO A 281 -1.19 10.05 -7.02
C PRO A 281 -1.18 10.70 -8.41
N ASP A 282 -2.21 10.41 -9.20
CA ASP A 282 -2.44 10.92 -10.55
C ASP A 282 -1.34 10.57 -11.58
N ALA A 283 -0.66 9.43 -11.35
CA ALA A 283 0.41 8.96 -12.22
C ALA A 283 -0.07 8.62 -13.64
N LEU A 284 -1.32 8.19 -13.82
CA LEU A 284 -1.90 7.95 -15.14
C LEU A 284 -1.97 9.23 -16.00
N ASN A 285 -2.00 10.42 -15.36
CA ASN A 285 -1.98 11.72 -16.04
C ASN A 285 -0.60 12.37 -16.06
N SER A 286 0.14 12.27 -14.95
CA SER A 286 1.46 12.90 -14.85
C SER A 286 2.57 12.11 -15.51
N GLU A 287 2.37 10.81 -15.74
CA GLU A 287 3.35 9.82 -16.19
C GLU A 287 4.59 9.69 -15.26
N ILE A 288 4.57 10.35 -14.09
CA ILE A 288 5.67 10.29 -13.13
C ILE A 288 5.75 8.87 -12.56
N ASP A 289 6.90 8.22 -12.76
CA ASP A 289 7.20 6.85 -12.32
C ASP A 289 6.12 5.82 -12.69
N LEU A 290 5.31 6.13 -13.70
CA LEU A 290 4.34 5.22 -14.27
C LEU A 290 5.08 4.11 -15.02
N ILE A 291 4.78 2.86 -14.68
CA ILE A 291 5.34 1.71 -15.38
C ILE A 291 4.55 1.52 -16.68
N VAL A 292 5.26 1.28 -17.77
CA VAL A 292 4.67 0.86 -19.05
C VAL A 292 5.17 -0.54 -19.37
N LEU A 293 4.26 -1.47 -19.55
CA LEU A 293 4.57 -2.87 -19.84
C LEU A 293 4.23 -3.18 -21.30
N ASP A 294 5.24 -3.52 -22.09
CA ASP A 294 5.04 -4.07 -23.42
C ASP A 294 4.34 -5.44 -23.35
N PRO A 295 3.69 -5.92 -24.45
CA PRO A 295 3.10 -7.24 -24.50
C PRO A 295 4.05 -8.35 -24.07
N GLY A 296 3.64 -9.15 -23.07
CA GLY A 296 4.45 -10.22 -22.48
C GLY A 296 5.52 -9.76 -21.49
N GLN A 297 5.72 -8.46 -21.30
CA GLN A 297 6.67 -7.94 -20.31
C GLN A 297 6.13 -8.14 -18.89
N THR A 298 7.05 -8.44 -17.96
CA THR A 298 6.77 -8.57 -16.53
C THR A 298 7.60 -7.56 -15.73
N TRP A 299 6.95 -6.85 -14.82
CA TRP A 299 7.56 -6.07 -13.75
C TRP A 299 7.49 -6.87 -12.43
N SER A 300 8.45 -6.65 -11.53
CA SER A 300 8.39 -7.18 -10.16
C SER A 300 9.04 -6.21 -9.19
N GLY A 301 8.53 -6.19 -7.95
CA GLY A 301 9.07 -5.43 -6.84
C GLY A 301 8.71 -6.06 -5.50
N SER A 302 9.43 -5.69 -4.45
CA SER A 302 9.25 -6.24 -3.12
C SER A 302 9.26 -5.17 -2.03
N TRP A 303 8.48 -5.43 -0.97
CA TRP A 303 8.50 -4.70 0.28
C TRP A 303 8.31 -5.68 1.44
N GLY A 304 8.51 -5.24 2.65
CA GLY A 304 8.28 -6.13 3.78
C GLY A 304 8.16 -5.41 5.10
N MET A 305 7.96 -6.19 6.16
CA MET A 305 7.83 -5.68 7.53
C MET A 305 8.59 -6.55 8.51
N GLU A 306 9.24 -5.92 9.46
CA GLU A 306 9.99 -6.58 10.51
C GLU A 306 9.74 -5.91 11.88
N TYR A 307 9.84 -6.72 12.94
CA TYR A 307 9.86 -6.25 14.32
C TYR A 307 11.30 -5.89 14.71
N GLU A 308 11.48 -4.76 15.40
CA GLU A 308 12.75 -4.32 15.97
C GLU A 308 12.58 -4.04 17.48
N LYS A 309 13.62 -4.34 18.28
CA LYS A 309 13.64 -4.13 19.72
C LYS A 309 14.73 -3.16 20.12
#